data_345f34a3f233c6539c8f92e3cbe2d0ba
#
_entry.id   345f34a3f233c6539c8f92e3cbe2d0ba
#
_cell.length_a   1.000
_cell.length_b   1.000
_cell.length_c   1.000
_cell.angle_alpha   90.00
_cell.angle_beta   90.00
_cell.angle_gamma   90.00
#
_symmetry.space_group_name_H-M   'P 1'
#
loop_
_entity.id
_entity.type
_entity.pdbx_description
1 polymer ?
#
loop_
_entity_poly.entity_id
_entity_poly.type
_entity_poly.pdbx_seq_one_letter_code
_entity_poly.pdbx_strand_id
1 'polypeptide(L)'
;MLILSRKAGERVKIDCPDGTVIWLTMEEGFISCKRDSKYIDIRAAMINMNVVYWYLEGEVEIVYMPKRLKQHHDRVGIIAPKSFLVLREELLPDERS
;
A
#
# COMPACT_ATOMS: atom_id res chain seq x y z
N MET A 1 7.67 1.68 10.67
CA MET A 1 6.52 1.34 9.80
C MET A 1 5.50 2.48 9.81
N LEU A 2 5.09 2.91 8.66
CA LEU A 2 3.98 3.86 8.53
C LEU A 2 2.68 3.07 8.48
N ILE A 3 1.73 3.37 9.36
CA ILE A 3 0.43 2.67 9.40
C ILE A 3 -0.67 3.67 9.06
N LEU A 4 -1.49 3.33 8.07
CA LEU A 4 -2.60 4.15 7.61
C LEU A 4 -3.90 3.37 7.71
N SER A 5 -4.97 4.04 8.17
CA SER A 5 -6.32 3.49 8.10
C SER A 5 -6.89 3.79 6.72
N ARG A 6 -7.39 2.76 6.03
CA ARG A 6 -7.86 2.91 4.65
C ARG A 6 -9.20 2.21 4.46
N LYS A 7 -10.06 2.83 3.66
CA LYS A 7 -11.31 2.23 3.21
C LYS A 7 -11.13 1.60 1.84
N ALA A 8 -11.99 0.65 1.48
CA ALA A 8 -12.00 0.08 0.13
C ALA A 8 -12.07 1.19 -0.92
N GLY A 9 -11.25 1.10 -1.94
CA GLY A 9 -11.13 2.10 -3.00
C GLY A 9 -10.13 3.21 -2.73
N GLU A 10 -9.72 3.43 -1.48
CA GLU A 10 -8.70 4.43 -1.17
C GLU A 10 -7.31 3.94 -1.56
N ARG A 11 -6.44 4.87 -1.93
CA ARG A 11 -5.14 4.54 -2.47
C ARG A 11 -4.00 5.16 -1.68
N VAL A 12 -2.84 4.54 -1.81
CA VAL A 12 -1.58 5.06 -1.27
C VAL A 12 -0.57 5.09 -2.41
N LYS A 13 0.15 6.20 -2.55
CA LYS A 13 1.18 6.37 -3.56
C LYS A 13 2.55 6.19 -2.93
N ILE A 14 3.41 5.44 -3.59
CA ILE A 14 4.80 5.30 -3.19
C ILE A 14 5.68 5.81 -4.33
N ASP A 15 6.41 6.89 -4.07
CA ASP A 15 7.40 7.42 -5.02
C ASP A 15 8.75 6.78 -4.72
N CYS A 16 9.28 6.06 -5.68
CA CYS A 16 10.57 5.40 -5.57
C CYS A 16 11.70 6.32 -6.02
N PRO A 17 12.93 6.15 -5.49
CA PRO A 17 14.06 7.02 -5.85
C PRO A 17 14.43 7.01 -7.34
N ASP A 18 14.10 5.92 -8.04
CA ASP A 18 14.37 5.79 -9.48
C ASP A 18 13.33 6.47 -10.37
N GLY A 19 12.36 7.15 -9.78
CA GLY A 19 11.26 7.78 -10.52
C GLY A 19 10.05 6.89 -10.75
N THR A 20 10.13 5.62 -10.37
CA THR A 20 9.00 4.70 -10.46
C THR A 20 7.93 5.09 -9.45
N VAL A 21 6.68 5.00 -9.86
CA VAL A 21 5.53 5.28 -8.99
C VAL A 21 4.73 4.00 -8.79
N ILE A 22 4.47 3.67 -7.53
CA ILE A 22 3.66 2.53 -7.15
C ILE A 22 2.37 3.04 -6.54
N TRP A 23 1.25 2.52 -7.02
CA TRP A 23 -0.06 2.78 -6.44
C TRP A 23 -0.57 1.52 -5.75
N LEU A 24 -0.90 1.66 -4.48
CA LEU A 24 -1.59 0.62 -3.71
C LEU A 24 -3.05 1.01 -3.61
N THR A 25 -3.94 0.12 -3.99
CA THR A 25 -5.38 0.33 -3.87
C THR A 25 -5.93 -0.66 -2.87
N MET A 26 -6.66 -0.17 -1.86
CA MET A 26 -7.33 -1.02 -0.90
C MET A 26 -8.54 -1.66 -1.59
N GLU A 27 -8.55 -2.97 -1.64
CA GLU A 27 -9.67 -3.75 -2.15
C GLU A 27 -10.40 -4.41 -0.98
N GLU A 28 -11.45 -5.17 -1.26
CA GLU A 28 -12.13 -5.93 -0.23
C GLU A 28 -11.34 -7.19 0.08
N GLY A 29 -10.60 -7.16 1.18
CA GLY A 29 -9.84 -8.31 1.67
C GLY A 29 -8.42 -8.43 1.14
N PHE A 30 -7.96 -7.52 0.27
CA PHE A 30 -6.60 -7.55 -0.26
C PHE A 30 -6.17 -6.17 -0.76
N ILE A 31 -4.92 -6.07 -1.17
CA ILE A 31 -4.37 -4.85 -1.75
C ILE A 31 -3.94 -5.15 -3.18
N SER A 32 -4.38 -4.34 -4.14
CA SER A 32 -3.85 -4.39 -5.50
C SER A 32 -2.71 -3.38 -5.64
N CYS A 33 -1.75 -3.72 -6.49
CA CYS A 33 -0.55 -2.92 -6.66
C CYS A 33 -0.34 -2.65 -8.15
N LYS A 34 -0.14 -1.39 -8.50
CA LYS A 34 0.19 -0.97 -9.87
C LYS A 34 1.51 -0.23 -9.88
N ARG A 35 2.33 -0.55 -10.87
CA ARG A 35 3.54 0.18 -11.17
C ARG A 35 3.38 0.82 -12.54
N ASP A 36 3.47 2.16 -12.60
CA ASP A 36 3.31 2.91 -13.84
C ASP A 36 2.07 2.49 -14.64
N SER A 37 0.93 2.40 -13.92
CA SER A 37 -0.39 2.06 -14.45
C SER A 37 -0.59 0.60 -14.87
N LYS A 38 0.36 -0.28 -14.59
CA LYS A 38 0.24 -1.71 -14.86
C LYS A 38 0.19 -2.49 -13.56
N TYR A 39 -0.72 -3.47 -13.48
CA TYR A 39 -0.74 -4.38 -12.34
C TYR A 39 0.56 -5.17 -12.28
N ILE A 40 1.06 -5.37 -11.07
CA ILE A 40 2.26 -6.17 -10.84
C ILE A 40 1.95 -7.30 -9.89
N ASP A 41 2.57 -8.44 -10.16
CA ASP A 41 2.56 -9.57 -9.24
C ASP A 41 3.66 -9.35 -8.23
N ILE A 42 3.29 -9.35 -6.96
CA ILE A 42 4.23 -9.23 -5.86
C ILE A 42 4.10 -10.47 -4.99
N ARG A 43 5.22 -10.87 -4.40
CA ARG A 43 5.22 -12.01 -3.50
C ARG A 43 4.42 -11.67 -2.26
N ALA A 44 3.53 -12.58 -1.84
CA ALA A 44 2.66 -12.36 -0.68
C ALA A 44 2.61 -13.62 0.18
N ALA A 45 2.40 -13.41 1.49
CA ALA A 45 2.19 -14.50 2.43
C ALA A 45 1.28 -14.02 3.56
N MET A 46 0.55 -14.96 4.16
CA MET A 46 -0.24 -14.66 5.35
C MET A 46 0.60 -14.92 6.60
N ILE A 47 0.76 -13.89 7.42
CA ILE A 47 1.53 -13.95 8.65
C ILE A 47 0.71 -13.31 9.77
N ASN A 48 0.43 -14.08 10.85
CA ASN A 48 -0.33 -13.60 12.01
C ASN A 48 -1.66 -12.93 11.62
N MET A 49 -2.42 -13.55 10.72
CA MET A 49 -3.70 -13.07 10.23
C MET A 49 -3.63 -11.80 9.39
N ASN A 50 -2.44 -11.34 9.06
CA ASN A 50 -2.21 -10.24 8.14
C ASN A 50 -1.68 -10.78 6.83
N VAL A 51 -1.84 -10.04 5.74
CA VAL A 51 -1.22 -10.40 4.46
C VAL A 51 -0.04 -9.48 4.24
N VAL A 52 1.13 -10.07 4.06
CA VAL A 52 2.37 -9.33 3.85
C VAL A 52 2.77 -9.46 2.40
N TYR A 53 3.04 -8.33 1.78
CA TYR A 53 3.49 -8.24 0.39
C TYR A 53 4.92 -7.72 0.36
N TRP A 54 5.78 -8.35 -0.44
CA TRP A 54 7.16 -7.90 -0.62
C TRP A 54 7.36 -7.40 -2.03
N TYR A 55 7.93 -6.22 -2.14
CA TYR A 55 8.20 -5.56 -3.40
C TYR A 55 9.68 -5.16 -3.47
N LEU A 56 10.26 -5.10 -4.67
CA LEU A 56 11.67 -4.77 -4.88
C LEU A 56 12.61 -5.68 -4.07
N GLU A 57 12.44 -6.99 -4.24
CA GLU A 57 13.26 -8.01 -3.57
C GLU A 57 13.27 -7.87 -2.04
N GLY A 58 12.17 -7.38 -1.46
CA GLY A 58 12.03 -7.23 -0.03
C GLY A 58 12.42 -5.86 0.50
N GLU A 59 12.85 -4.93 -0.35
CA GLU A 59 13.18 -3.58 0.06
C GLU A 59 11.96 -2.81 0.58
N VAL A 60 10.80 -3.06 -0.02
CA VAL A 60 9.52 -2.51 0.43
C VAL A 60 8.64 -3.63 0.91
N GLU A 61 8.13 -3.51 2.13
CA GLU A 61 7.20 -4.46 2.72
C GLU A 61 5.88 -3.75 3.00
N ILE A 62 4.79 -4.38 2.57
CA ILE A 62 3.45 -3.84 2.73
C ILE A 62 2.65 -4.85 3.52
N VAL A 63 2.06 -4.42 4.63
CA VAL A 63 1.29 -5.28 5.52
C VAL A 63 -0.18 -4.87 5.45
N TYR A 64 -1.02 -5.76 4.94
CA TYR A 64 -2.47 -5.57 4.97
C TYR A 64 -3.01 -6.13 6.28
N MET A 65 -3.62 -5.29 7.08
CA MET A 65 -4.20 -5.65 8.38
C MET A 65 -5.73 -5.53 8.28
N PRO A 66 -6.45 -6.65 8.11
CA PRO A 66 -7.91 -6.61 8.05
C PRO A 66 -8.52 -6.03 9.32
N LYS A 67 -9.61 -5.32 9.18
CA LYS A 67 -10.35 -4.80 10.33
C LYS A 67 -10.81 -5.96 11.22
N ARG A 68 -10.70 -5.76 12.52
CA ARG A 68 -11.18 -6.71 13.53
C ARG A 68 -12.46 -6.18 14.17
N LEU A 69 -13.09 -7.02 15.00
CA LEU A 69 -14.24 -6.64 15.84
C LEU A 69 -13.98 -5.30 16.54
N LYS A 70 -14.75 -4.29 16.38
CA LYS A 70 -14.61 -2.93 16.91
C LYS A 70 -13.76 -1.97 16.08
N GLN A 71 -13.18 -2.43 14.97
CA GLN A 71 -12.48 -1.54 14.05
C GLN A 71 -13.38 -1.23 12.86
N HIS A 72 -13.34 0.02 12.39
CA HIS A 72 -14.19 0.46 11.27
C HIS A 72 -13.49 0.39 9.93
N HIS A 73 -12.15 0.33 9.92
CA HIS A 73 -11.37 0.36 8.69
C HIS A 73 -10.25 -0.65 8.74
N ASP A 74 -9.92 -1.18 7.57
CA ASP A 74 -8.69 -1.92 7.38
C ASP A 74 -7.50 -0.96 7.53
N ARG A 75 -6.33 -1.51 7.82
CA ARG A 75 -5.10 -0.74 7.93
C ARG A 75 -4.05 -1.30 7.00
N VAL A 76 -3.18 -0.43 6.54
CA VAL A 76 -2.01 -0.82 5.77
C VAL A 76 -0.76 -0.28 6.43
N GLY A 77 0.20 -1.16 6.66
CA GLY A 77 1.53 -0.79 7.16
C GLY A 77 2.52 -0.84 6.01
N ILE A 78 3.41 0.16 5.94
CA ILE A 78 4.40 0.23 4.88
C ILE A 78 5.77 0.41 5.52
N ILE A 79 6.68 -0.49 5.18
CA ILE A 79 8.08 -0.44 5.59
C ILE A 79 8.90 -0.22 4.33
N ALA A 80 9.57 0.93 4.24
CA ALA A 80 10.38 1.28 3.09
C ALA A 80 11.58 2.11 3.54
N PRO A 81 12.68 2.12 2.76
CA PRO A 81 13.80 3.02 3.03
C PRO A 81 13.38 4.48 3.00
N LYS A 82 14.13 5.34 3.68
CA LYS A 82 13.82 6.78 3.79
C LYS A 82 13.79 7.50 2.45
N SER A 83 14.44 6.96 1.44
CA SER A 83 14.45 7.52 0.09
C SER A 83 13.13 7.35 -0.65
N PHE A 84 12.23 6.53 -0.14
CA PHE A 84 10.89 6.34 -0.70
C PHE A 84 9.92 7.30 -0.04
N LEU A 85 9.08 7.94 -0.83
CA LEU A 85 8.05 8.84 -0.32
C LEU A 85 6.69 8.16 -0.39
N VAL A 86 6.04 8.00 0.76
CA VAL A 86 4.74 7.36 0.89
C VAL A 86 3.69 8.43 1.16
N LEU A 87 2.69 8.54 0.29
CA LEU A 87 1.67 9.58 0.37
C LEU A 87 0.27 8.98 0.31
N ARG A 88 -0.61 9.49 1.16
CA ARG A 88 -2.05 9.20 1.05
C ARG A 88 -2.59 9.93 -0.18
N GLU A 89 -3.53 9.30 -0.89
CA GLU A 89 -4.13 9.90 -2.07
C GLU A 89 -4.74 11.28 -1.79
N GLU A 90 -5.42 11.44 -0.67
CA GLU A 90 -6.10 12.69 -0.32
C GLU A 90 -5.15 13.86 -0.01
N LEU A 91 -3.86 13.58 0.17
CA LEU A 91 -2.84 14.61 0.36
C LEU A 91 -2.20 15.05 -0.95
N LEU A 92 -2.56 14.42 -2.06
CA LEU A 92 -2.04 14.76 -3.37
C LEU A 92 -2.87 15.87 -4.01
N PRO A 93 -2.26 16.70 -4.87
CA PRO A 93 -3.02 17.66 -5.66
C PRO A 93 -4.08 16.93 -6.48
N ASP A 94 -5.24 17.58 -6.66
CA ASP A 94 -6.30 16.99 -7.48
C ASP A 94 -5.90 17.05 -8.95
N GLU A 95 -5.49 15.91 -9.49
CA GLU A 95 -5.09 15.78 -10.89
C GLU A 95 -6.29 15.66 -11.83
N ARG A 96 -7.52 15.65 -11.28
CA ARG A 96 -8.74 15.49 -12.07
C ARG A 96 -9.42 16.81 -12.41
N SER A 97 -8.85 17.89 -11.97
CA SER A 97 -9.37 19.22 -12.26
C SER A 97 -9.10 19.62 -13.71
#